data_c0e8043eb54b71ad798e904a5cb9f41a
#
_entry.id   c0e8043eb54b71ad798e904a5cb9f41a
#
_cell.length_a   1.000
_cell.length_b   1.000
_cell.length_c   1.000
_cell.angle_alpha   90.00
_cell.angle_beta   90.00
_cell.angle_gamma   90.00
#
_symmetry.space_group_name_H-M   'P 1'
#
loop_
_entity.id
_entity.type
_entity.pdbx_description
1 polymer ?
#
loop_
_entity_poly.entity_id
_entity_poly.type
_entity_poly.pdbx_seq_one_letter_code
_entity_poly.pdbx_strand_id
1 'polypeptide(L)'
;MKFFDSILDLVGNTPLVRLNNIVEPGMATVFAKMETLNPTGSVKDRMAVHMVTRAEEAGLLLPGGTIVESTSGNTGLGLAMAAAAKGYHCVFTIPDKMSQEKIDMLKAYGAEVIVTPTDLDHHHPDNYVEVAKRVASQTKGALYTDQYYNMHNPEAHYLSTGPEIWDATDGKIDSFVAGLGTGGTISGAGKYLKEKAEEAGRTVRVVGPDPHGSIYKEAFETGEWSKPSLYRVEGIGHDFMVGTLDFSVIDEVVNVSDRDSFFMARKLARKEGIFSGGSTGTVFHGALEEARSLGPGKIVVAVVCDSGDRYISKVFNDEWMRDMGYFAPDSRLGTAQELLDFHTRPVVFANPDESLQDVIGRMASLGISQVPMTDGQGDL
;
A
#
# COMPACT_ATOMS: atom_id res chain seq x y z
N MET A 1 -25.98 25.60 -1.63
CA MET A 1 -24.64 25.35 -1.11
C MET A 1 -24.14 24.04 -1.73
N LYS A 2 -22.84 23.92 -1.95
CA LYS A 2 -22.24 22.63 -2.39
C LYS A 2 -21.58 22.01 -1.16
N PHE A 3 -22.13 20.92 -0.64
CA PHE A 3 -21.64 20.21 0.56
C PHE A 3 -21.96 18.72 0.43
N PHE A 4 -21.35 17.91 1.26
CA PHE A 4 -21.62 16.48 1.41
C PHE A 4 -22.32 16.23 2.74
N ASP A 5 -23.24 15.30 2.78
CA ASP A 5 -24.01 15.00 3.99
C ASP A 5 -23.25 14.12 4.98
N SER A 6 -22.28 13.34 4.47
CA SER A 6 -21.46 12.43 5.28
C SER A 6 -20.01 12.41 4.78
N ILE A 7 -19.08 12.11 5.68
CA ILE A 7 -17.67 11.79 5.30
C ILE A 7 -17.60 10.57 4.36
N LEU A 8 -18.58 9.69 4.39
CA LEU A 8 -18.66 8.51 3.54
C LEU A 8 -18.90 8.86 2.07
N ASP A 9 -19.52 10.01 1.79
CA ASP A 9 -19.77 10.51 0.44
C ASP A 9 -18.48 10.98 -0.27
N LEU A 10 -17.39 11.12 0.48
CA LEU A 10 -16.06 11.45 -0.04
C LEU A 10 -15.25 10.22 -0.45
N VAL A 11 -15.74 9.01 -0.19
CA VAL A 11 -15.04 7.78 -0.57
C VAL A 11 -15.16 7.58 -2.07
N GLY A 12 -14.01 7.36 -2.72
CA GLY A 12 -13.96 7.21 -4.16
C GLY A 12 -13.76 8.54 -4.91
N ASN A 13 -14.02 8.52 -6.21
CA ASN A 13 -13.78 9.64 -7.13
C ASN A 13 -12.36 10.23 -7.01
N THR A 14 -11.39 9.36 -6.74
CA THR A 14 -9.99 9.77 -6.58
C THR A 14 -9.36 10.08 -7.94
N PRO A 15 -8.50 11.11 -8.05
CA PRO A 15 -7.94 11.52 -9.32
C PRO A 15 -6.82 10.58 -9.81
N LEU A 16 -6.52 10.70 -11.11
CA LEU A 16 -5.28 10.22 -11.70
C LEU A 16 -4.25 11.37 -11.72
N VAL A 17 -3.02 11.07 -11.31
CA VAL A 17 -1.87 11.99 -11.39
C VAL A 17 -0.82 11.39 -12.30
N ARG A 18 -0.40 12.13 -13.34
CA ARG A 18 0.66 11.69 -14.24
C ARG A 18 2.02 11.80 -13.53
N LEU A 19 2.84 10.74 -13.64
CA LEU A 19 4.23 10.77 -13.20
C LEU A 19 5.11 11.44 -14.26
N ASN A 20 6.02 12.31 -13.82
CA ASN A 20 6.84 13.11 -14.72
C ASN A 20 8.34 12.99 -14.49
N ASN A 21 8.76 12.65 -13.26
CA ASN A 21 10.17 12.72 -12.85
C ASN A 21 10.84 11.37 -12.67
N ILE A 22 10.05 10.28 -12.61
CA ILE A 22 10.58 8.92 -12.45
C ILE A 22 10.33 8.02 -13.67
N VAL A 23 9.52 8.48 -14.61
CA VAL A 23 9.26 7.80 -15.90
C VAL A 23 10.33 8.23 -16.89
N GLU A 24 11.07 7.26 -17.44
CA GLU A 24 12.18 7.51 -18.37
C GLU A 24 11.66 7.73 -19.81
N PRO A 25 12.41 8.44 -20.67
CA PRO A 25 12.08 8.54 -22.09
C PRO A 25 11.97 7.16 -22.75
N GLY A 26 10.92 6.96 -23.54
CA GLY A 26 10.66 5.69 -24.20
C GLY A 26 9.75 4.73 -23.45
N MET A 27 9.39 5.02 -22.22
CA MET A 27 8.36 4.28 -21.47
C MET A 27 6.95 4.71 -21.85
N ALA A 28 5.97 3.88 -21.48
CA ALA A 28 4.56 4.25 -21.46
C ALA A 28 4.28 5.40 -20.49
N THR A 29 3.19 6.14 -20.70
CA THR A 29 2.72 7.13 -19.71
C THR A 29 2.18 6.41 -18.48
N VAL A 30 2.66 6.78 -17.29
CA VAL A 30 2.22 6.20 -16.02
C VAL A 30 1.37 7.19 -15.26
N PHE A 31 0.18 6.77 -14.86
CA PHE A 31 -0.71 7.52 -13.99
C PHE A 31 -0.83 6.83 -12.63
N ALA A 32 -0.79 7.62 -11.58
CA ALA A 32 -1.03 7.23 -10.20
C ALA A 32 -2.51 7.42 -9.86
N LYS A 33 -3.26 6.36 -9.55
CA LYS A 33 -4.61 6.42 -9.00
C LYS A 33 -4.52 6.71 -7.51
N MET A 34 -4.87 7.92 -7.10
CA MET A 34 -4.56 8.49 -5.79
C MET A 34 -5.53 8.04 -4.69
N GLU A 35 -5.46 6.75 -4.30
CA GLU A 35 -6.34 6.21 -3.24
C GLU A 35 -6.02 6.74 -1.84
N THR A 36 -4.89 7.42 -1.68
CA THR A 36 -4.56 8.19 -0.48
C THR A 36 -5.49 9.39 -0.23
N LEU A 37 -6.27 9.79 -1.22
CA LEU A 37 -7.24 10.88 -1.09
C LEU A 37 -8.63 10.42 -0.60
N ASN A 38 -8.84 9.14 -0.38
CA ASN A 38 -9.96 8.68 0.41
C ASN A 38 -9.88 9.21 1.86
N PRO A 39 -10.98 9.36 2.57
CA PRO A 39 -11.02 10.01 3.90
C PRO A 39 -10.06 9.43 4.94
N THR A 40 -9.88 8.10 5.01
CA THR A 40 -8.88 7.53 5.91
C THR A 40 -7.49 7.40 5.28
N GLY A 41 -7.30 7.84 4.04
CA GLY A 41 -6.03 7.81 3.34
C GLY A 41 -5.65 6.45 2.77
N SER A 42 -6.60 5.61 2.38
CA SER A 42 -6.29 4.33 1.74
C SER A 42 -7.38 3.82 0.79
N VAL A 43 -6.98 2.91 -0.10
CA VAL A 43 -7.86 2.17 -1.01
C VAL A 43 -8.93 1.34 -0.27
N LYS A 44 -8.69 1.01 1.00
CA LYS A 44 -9.57 0.14 1.79
C LYS A 44 -10.89 0.81 2.20
N ASP A 45 -10.97 2.14 2.16
CA ASP A 45 -12.20 2.87 2.46
C ASP A 45 -13.35 2.43 1.55
N ARG A 46 -13.05 2.16 0.27
CA ARG A 46 -14.05 1.73 -0.72
C ARG A 46 -14.73 0.44 -0.31
N MET A 47 -13.95 -0.61 -0.08
CA MET A 47 -14.51 -1.90 0.29
C MET A 47 -15.14 -1.88 1.68
N ALA A 48 -14.59 -1.12 2.63
CA ALA A 48 -15.11 -1.02 3.99
C ALA A 48 -16.53 -0.42 3.99
N VAL A 49 -16.71 0.72 3.33
CA VAL A 49 -18.04 1.36 3.22
C VAL A 49 -19.02 0.46 2.46
N HIS A 50 -18.58 -0.16 1.38
CA HIS A 50 -19.42 -1.04 0.57
C HIS A 50 -19.88 -2.28 1.33
N MET A 51 -18.95 -2.99 2.02
CA MET A 51 -19.29 -4.17 2.82
C MET A 51 -20.28 -3.84 3.95
N VAL A 52 -20.09 -2.70 4.63
CA VAL A 52 -21.02 -2.24 5.67
C VAL A 52 -22.41 -1.97 5.07
N THR A 53 -22.47 -1.25 3.95
CA THR A 53 -23.74 -0.93 3.26
C THR A 53 -24.47 -2.22 2.81
N ARG A 54 -23.76 -3.18 2.22
CA ARG A 54 -24.34 -4.46 1.82
C ARG A 54 -24.84 -5.30 3.02
N ALA A 55 -24.11 -5.24 4.14
CA ALA A 55 -24.55 -5.93 5.36
C ALA A 55 -25.82 -5.29 5.96
N GLU A 56 -25.97 -3.96 5.90
CA GLU A 56 -27.19 -3.25 6.29
C GLU A 56 -28.37 -3.65 5.40
N GLU A 57 -28.20 -3.59 4.08
CA GLU A 57 -29.22 -3.96 3.08
C GLU A 57 -29.69 -5.40 3.26
N ALA A 58 -28.78 -6.31 3.61
CA ALA A 58 -29.08 -7.71 3.88
C ALA A 58 -29.67 -7.96 5.28
N GLY A 59 -29.76 -6.96 6.14
CA GLY A 59 -30.21 -7.10 7.53
C GLY A 59 -29.23 -7.88 8.44
N LEU A 60 -27.98 -8.04 8.02
CA LEU A 60 -26.93 -8.72 8.78
C LEU A 60 -26.28 -7.80 9.83
N LEU A 61 -26.31 -6.49 9.63
CA LEU A 61 -25.85 -5.48 10.56
C LEU A 61 -27.02 -4.56 10.94
N LEU A 62 -27.44 -4.63 12.20
CA LEU A 62 -28.54 -3.83 12.73
C LEU A 62 -28.00 -2.53 13.37
N PRO A 63 -28.81 -1.45 13.46
CA PRO A 63 -28.42 -0.22 14.12
C PRO A 63 -27.84 -0.45 15.52
N GLY A 64 -26.68 0.14 15.82
CA GLY A 64 -25.94 -0.04 17.08
C GLY A 64 -25.19 -1.38 17.17
N GLY A 65 -25.16 -2.17 16.10
CA GLY A 65 -24.46 -3.45 16.04
C GLY A 65 -22.93 -3.30 16.15
N THR A 66 -22.24 -4.43 16.18
CA THR A 66 -20.78 -4.48 16.30
C THR A 66 -20.15 -5.04 15.02
N ILE A 67 -19.18 -4.35 14.48
CA ILE A 67 -18.33 -4.80 13.36
C ILE A 67 -17.07 -5.43 13.92
N VAL A 68 -16.75 -6.64 13.50
CA VAL A 68 -15.51 -7.34 13.86
C VAL A 68 -14.71 -7.63 12.61
N GLU A 69 -13.39 -7.38 12.63
CA GLU A 69 -12.51 -7.68 11.51
C GLU A 69 -11.09 -8.01 11.98
N SER A 70 -10.46 -8.92 11.24
CA SER A 70 -9.03 -9.21 11.33
C SER A 70 -8.28 -8.33 10.31
N THR A 71 -7.39 -7.44 10.78
CA THR A 71 -6.85 -6.41 9.88
C THR A 71 -5.38 -6.10 10.12
N SER A 72 -4.68 -5.70 9.06
CA SER A 72 -3.35 -5.07 9.13
C SER A 72 -3.41 -3.54 9.35
N GLY A 73 -4.59 -2.97 9.58
CA GLY A 73 -4.82 -1.56 9.92
C GLY A 73 -5.72 -0.80 8.93
N ASN A 74 -5.42 -0.78 7.64
CA ASN A 74 -6.16 0.06 6.67
C ASN A 74 -7.64 -0.31 6.54
N THR A 75 -7.96 -1.61 6.49
CA THR A 75 -9.36 -2.07 6.48
C THR A 75 -10.08 -1.67 7.76
N GLY A 76 -9.41 -1.87 8.91
CA GLY A 76 -9.95 -1.45 10.20
C GLY A 76 -10.24 0.06 10.24
N LEU A 77 -9.38 0.91 9.67
CA LEU A 77 -9.62 2.36 9.60
C LEU A 77 -10.84 2.71 8.76
N GLY A 78 -10.99 2.09 7.57
CA GLY A 78 -12.17 2.30 6.75
C GLY A 78 -13.46 1.83 7.42
N LEU A 79 -13.42 0.67 8.10
CA LEU A 79 -14.56 0.15 8.87
C LEU A 79 -14.86 1.03 10.09
N ALA A 80 -13.83 1.52 10.81
CA ALA A 80 -14.00 2.40 11.95
C ALA A 80 -14.60 3.75 11.56
N MET A 81 -14.19 4.32 10.43
CA MET A 81 -14.78 5.53 9.86
C MET A 81 -16.28 5.30 9.54
N ALA A 82 -16.60 4.20 8.85
CA ALA A 82 -17.98 3.85 8.52
C ALA A 82 -18.81 3.63 9.77
N ALA A 83 -18.26 2.95 10.78
CA ALA A 83 -18.90 2.71 12.07
C ALA A 83 -19.18 4.02 12.82
N ALA A 84 -18.18 4.90 12.91
CA ALA A 84 -18.35 6.21 13.57
C ALA A 84 -19.45 7.05 12.91
N ALA A 85 -19.48 7.07 11.57
CA ALA A 85 -20.49 7.82 10.82
C ALA A 85 -21.90 7.24 10.93
N LYS A 86 -22.04 5.92 11.17
CA LYS A 86 -23.33 5.19 11.18
C LYS A 86 -23.77 4.73 12.59
N GLY A 87 -22.94 4.95 13.63
CA GLY A 87 -23.27 4.61 15.03
C GLY A 87 -23.08 3.13 15.36
N TYR A 88 -22.09 2.46 14.78
CA TYR A 88 -21.69 1.08 15.07
C TYR A 88 -20.51 1.02 16.02
N HIS A 89 -20.33 -0.12 16.70
CA HIS A 89 -19.13 -0.46 17.47
C HIS A 89 -18.14 -1.23 16.61
N CYS A 90 -16.85 -1.14 16.93
CA CYS A 90 -15.80 -1.91 16.23
C CYS A 90 -14.92 -2.66 17.21
N VAL A 91 -14.60 -3.91 16.86
CA VAL A 91 -13.57 -4.72 17.52
C VAL A 91 -12.64 -5.26 16.43
N PHE A 92 -11.36 -4.91 16.51
CA PHE A 92 -10.36 -5.32 15.53
C PHE A 92 -9.27 -6.16 16.16
N THR A 93 -8.88 -7.23 15.47
CA THR A 93 -7.71 -8.01 15.81
C THR A 93 -6.57 -7.65 14.88
N ILE A 94 -5.37 -7.41 15.41
CA ILE A 94 -4.21 -6.94 14.66
C ILE A 94 -2.93 -7.66 15.10
N PRO A 95 -2.06 -8.11 14.16
CA PRO A 95 -0.78 -8.70 14.51
C PRO A 95 0.18 -7.67 15.13
N ASP A 96 0.99 -8.07 16.09
CA ASP A 96 1.94 -7.22 16.82
C ASP A 96 3.08 -6.64 15.96
N LYS A 97 3.33 -7.20 14.77
CA LYS A 97 4.30 -6.64 13.80
C LYS A 97 3.87 -5.31 13.17
N MET A 98 2.60 -4.95 13.28
CA MET A 98 2.07 -3.73 12.67
C MET A 98 2.62 -2.49 13.38
N SER A 99 2.62 -1.35 12.68
CA SER A 99 3.10 -0.09 13.26
C SER A 99 2.19 0.39 14.40
N GLN A 100 2.78 1.00 15.43
CA GLN A 100 2.05 1.55 16.57
C GLN A 100 1.05 2.63 16.10
N GLU A 101 1.42 3.41 15.09
CA GLU A 101 0.58 4.45 14.51
C GLU A 101 -0.76 3.88 14.03
N LYS A 102 -0.76 2.70 13.38
CA LYS A 102 -2.00 2.04 12.92
C LYS A 102 -2.90 1.64 14.10
N ILE A 103 -2.32 1.10 15.17
CA ILE A 103 -3.05 0.71 16.38
C ILE A 103 -3.68 1.94 17.04
N ASP A 104 -2.92 3.03 17.16
CA ASP A 104 -3.37 4.27 17.79
C ASP A 104 -4.45 4.97 16.95
N MET A 105 -4.35 4.93 15.63
CA MET A 105 -5.39 5.44 14.74
C MET A 105 -6.72 4.68 14.91
N LEU A 106 -6.70 3.34 15.00
CA LEU A 106 -7.91 2.54 15.25
C LEU A 106 -8.57 2.93 16.59
N LYS A 107 -7.76 3.05 17.65
CA LYS A 107 -8.25 3.49 18.96
C LYS A 107 -8.80 4.92 18.96
N ALA A 108 -8.20 5.81 18.16
CA ALA A 108 -8.68 7.20 18.03
C ALA A 108 -10.08 7.27 17.39
N TYR A 109 -10.45 6.33 16.53
CA TYR A 109 -11.82 6.17 16.04
C TYR A 109 -12.77 5.49 17.05
N GLY A 110 -12.29 5.13 18.25
CA GLY A 110 -13.11 4.49 19.28
C GLY A 110 -13.21 2.97 19.16
N ALA A 111 -12.40 2.33 18.30
CA ALA A 111 -12.41 0.89 18.17
C ALA A 111 -11.71 0.19 19.35
N GLU A 112 -12.23 -0.96 19.76
CA GLU A 112 -11.49 -1.91 20.59
C GLU A 112 -10.47 -2.65 19.71
N VAL A 113 -9.22 -2.72 20.17
CA VAL A 113 -8.12 -3.35 19.42
C VAL A 113 -7.49 -4.46 20.25
N ILE A 114 -7.54 -5.68 19.72
CA ILE A 114 -6.92 -6.88 20.30
C ILE A 114 -5.65 -7.18 19.51
N VAL A 115 -4.49 -7.01 20.16
CA VAL A 115 -3.19 -7.32 19.55
C VAL A 115 -2.87 -8.79 19.76
N THR A 116 -2.46 -9.49 18.70
CA THR A 116 -2.14 -10.92 18.71
C THR A 116 -0.70 -11.16 18.23
N PRO A 117 -0.06 -12.28 18.62
CA PRO A 117 1.27 -12.63 18.12
C PRO A 117 1.28 -12.82 16.59
N THR A 118 2.35 -12.39 15.93
CA THR A 118 2.52 -12.50 14.47
C THR A 118 2.93 -13.89 14.01
N ASP A 119 3.81 -14.57 14.79
CA ASP A 119 4.49 -15.81 14.35
C ASP A 119 3.65 -17.08 14.58
N LEU A 120 2.33 -16.98 14.44
CA LEU A 120 1.41 -18.10 14.62
C LEU A 120 0.89 -18.61 13.28
N ASP A 121 0.80 -19.94 13.16
CA ASP A 121 0.13 -20.58 12.02
C ASP A 121 -1.29 -20.02 11.82
N HIS A 122 -1.74 -19.97 10.57
CA HIS A 122 -3.05 -19.41 10.23
C HIS A 122 -4.22 -20.09 10.98
N HIS A 123 -4.11 -21.38 11.30
CA HIS A 123 -5.12 -22.13 12.04
C HIS A 123 -4.91 -22.14 13.56
N HIS A 124 -3.89 -21.46 14.07
CA HIS A 124 -3.66 -21.37 15.50
C HIS A 124 -4.79 -20.57 16.19
N PRO A 125 -5.35 -21.04 17.34
CA PRO A 125 -6.47 -20.38 18.01
C PRO A 125 -6.23 -18.91 18.39
N ASP A 126 -4.96 -18.50 18.55
CA ASP A 126 -4.56 -17.14 18.88
C ASP A 126 -4.05 -16.34 17.66
N ASN A 127 -4.15 -16.90 16.45
CA ASN A 127 -3.94 -16.13 15.22
C ASN A 127 -5.02 -15.05 15.09
N TYR A 128 -4.63 -13.87 14.60
CA TYR A 128 -5.53 -12.70 14.55
C TYR A 128 -6.85 -12.98 13.80
N VAL A 129 -6.86 -13.82 12.78
CA VAL A 129 -8.08 -14.21 12.04
C VAL A 129 -9.00 -15.08 12.92
N GLU A 130 -8.44 -16.09 13.59
CA GLU A 130 -9.23 -16.99 14.44
C GLU A 130 -9.75 -16.28 15.71
N VAL A 131 -8.96 -15.33 16.25
CA VAL A 131 -9.42 -14.47 17.36
C VAL A 131 -10.59 -13.60 16.90
N ALA A 132 -10.55 -12.99 15.71
CA ALA A 132 -11.66 -12.20 15.18
C ALA A 132 -12.94 -13.03 15.01
N LYS A 133 -12.84 -14.22 14.40
CA LYS A 133 -13.97 -15.14 14.25
C LYS A 133 -14.58 -15.52 15.61
N ARG A 134 -13.72 -15.81 16.60
CA ARG A 134 -14.16 -16.14 17.97
C ARG A 134 -14.89 -14.96 18.62
N VAL A 135 -14.34 -13.75 18.54
CA VAL A 135 -14.99 -12.54 19.06
C VAL A 135 -16.35 -12.32 18.40
N ALA A 136 -16.41 -12.40 17.08
CA ALA A 136 -17.67 -12.24 16.33
C ALA A 136 -18.73 -13.28 16.77
N SER A 137 -18.33 -14.55 16.93
CA SER A 137 -19.25 -15.62 17.35
C SER A 137 -19.78 -15.46 18.78
N GLN A 138 -19.02 -14.83 19.66
CA GLN A 138 -19.37 -14.57 21.06
C GLN A 138 -20.13 -13.26 21.27
N THR A 139 -20.11 -12.35 20.32
CA THR A 139 -20.75 -11.04 20.40
C THR A 139 -22.11 -11.08 19.69
N LYS A 140 -23.18 -10.91 20.46
CA LYS A 140 -24.55 -10.98 19.91
C LYS A 140 -24.78 -9.88 18.85
N GLY A 141 -25.17 -10.27 17.65
CA GLY A 141 -25.45 -9.35 16.54
C GLY A 141 -24.20 -8.72 15.93
N ALA A 142 -23.02 -9.29 16.17
CA ALA A 142 -21.81 -8.86 15.52
C ALA A 142 -21.76 -9.34 14.07
N LEU A 143 -21.26 -8.47 13.20
CA LEU A 143 -20.90 -8.76 11.82
C LEU A 143 -19.38 -9.01 11.76
N TYR A 144 -18.95 -10.20 11.35
CA TYR A 144 -17.59 -10.44 10.87
C TYR A 144 -17.52 -10.08 9.39
N THR A 145 -16.80 -9.04 9.04
CA THR A 145 -16.79 -8.52 7.66
C THR A 145 -16.03 -9.39 6.69
N ASP A 146 -15.02 -10.14 7.18
CA ASP A 146 -14.26 -11.17 6.44
C ASP A 146 -13.70 -10.68 5.10
N GLN A 147 -12.83 -9.65 5.16
CA GLN A 147 -12.25 -9.03 3.97
C GLN A 147 -11.58 -10.01 2.98
N TYR A 148 -11.19 -11.19 3.44
CA TYR A 148 -10.48 -12.18 2.64
C TYR A 148 -11.40 -13.09 1.80
N TYR A 149 -12.66 -13.25 2.21
CA TYR A 149 -13.62 -14.13 1.53
C TYR A 149 -14.92 -13.43 1.16
N ASN A 150 -15.17 -12.24 1.63
CA ASN A 150 -16.37 -11.46 1.32
C ASN A 150 -16.32 -10.87 -0.08
N MET A 151 -17.13 -11.38 -0.99
CA MET A 151 -17.18 -10.95 -2.40
C MET A 151 -17.63 -9.49 -2.60
N HIS A 152 -18.20 -8.84 -1.58
CA HIS A 152 -18.45 -7.41 -1.63
C HIS A 152 -17.15 -6.56 -1.61
N ASN A 153 -16.01 -7.17 -1.26
CA ASN A 153 -14.70 -6.52 -1.41
C ASN A 153 -14.35 -6.29 -2.90
N PRO A 154 -14.23 -7.30 -3.78
CA PRO A 154 -14.01 -7.05 -5.21
C PRO A 154 -15.18 -6.31 -5.89
N GLU A 155 -16.44 -6.54 -5.46
CA GLU A 155 -17.60 -5.83 -5.96
C GLU A 155 -17.46 -4.30 -5.79
N ALA A 156 -16.96 -3.83 -4.65
CA ALA A 156 -16.72 -2.41 -4.42
C ALA A 156 -15.82 -1.78 -5.49
N HIS A 157 -14.76 -2.49 -5.89
CA HIS A 157 -13.81 -2.00 -6.89
C HIS A 157 -14.32 -2.17 -8.31
N TYR A 158 -15.12 -3.19 -8.57
CA TYR A 158 -15.81 -3.36 -9.86
C TYR A 158 -16.81 -2.21 -10.11
N LEU A 159 -17.55 -1.80 -9.08
CA LEU A 159 -18.57 -0.76 -9.17
C LEU A 159 -18.02 0.67 -9.06
N SER A 160 -16.79 0.86 -8.61
CA SER A 160 -16.23 2.21 -8.41
C SER A 160 -14.85 2.41 -9.03
N THR A 161 -13.81 1.71 -8.58
CA THR A 161 -12.41 1.93 -9.01
C THR A 161 -12.22 1.67 -10.50
N GLY A 162 -12.80 0.59 -11.02
CA GLY A 162 -12.75 0.25 -12.44
C GLY A 162 -13.39 1.31 -13.33
N PRO A 163 -14.66 1.69 -13.10
CA PRO A 163 -15.33 2.78 -13.81
C PRO A 163 -14.55 4.10 -13.78
N GLU A 164 -14.09 4.52 -12.59
CA GLU A 164 -13.33 5.77 -12.45
C GLU A 164 -12.05 5.78 -13.31
N ILE A 165 -11.31 4.67 -13.34
CA ILE A 165 -10.10 4.54 -14.17
C ILE A 165 -10.45 4.56 -15.65
N TRP A 166 -11.48 3.81 -16.06
CA TRP A 166 -11.93 3.76 -17.46
C TRP A 166 -12.30 5.14 -17.98
N ASP A 167 -13.15 5.86 -17.22
CA ASP A 167 -13.63 7.18 -17.60
C ASP A 167 -12.49 8.21 -17.59
N ALA A 168 -11.63 8.20 -16.58
CA ALA A 168 -10.49 9.13 -16.47
C ALA A 168 -9.42 8.93 -17.56
N THR A 169 -9.39 7.77 -18.21
CA THR A 169 -8.49 7.48 -19.35
C THR A 169 -9.20 7.55 -20.71
N ASP A 170 -10.44 8.00 -20.78
CA ASP A 170 -11.30 7.93 -21.98
C ASP A 170 -11.33 6.51 -22.58
N GLY A 171 -11.26 5.48 -21.75
CA GLY A 171 -11.16 4.08 -22.19
C GLY A 171 -9.85 3.71 -22.90
N LYS A 172 -8.80 4.52 -22.78
CA LYS A 172 -7.52 4.33 -23.50
C LYS A 172 -6.45 3.62 -22.66
N ILE A 173 -6.75 3.19 -21.45
CA ILE A 173 -5.82 2.42 -20.63
C ILE A 173 -5.34 1.15 -21.34
N ASP A 174 -4.04 0.84 -21.24
CA ASP A 174 -3.43 -0.37 -21.79
C ASP A 174 -3.03 -1.37 -20.69
N SER A 175 -2.67 -0.89 -19.51
CA SER A 175 -2.33 -1.76 -18.37
C SER A 175 -2.78 -1.17 -17.03
N PHE A 176 -3.34 -2.03 -16.18
CA PHE A 176 -3.73 -1.74 -14.79
C PHE A 176 -2.81 -2.50 -13.83
N VAL A 177 -2.21 -1.77 -12.87
CA VAL A 177 -1.25 -2.34 -11.91
C VAL A 177 -1.74 -2.10 -10.48
N ALA A 178 -1.96 -3.18 -9.74
CA ALA A 178 -2.39 -3.13 -8.35
C ALA A 178 -1.75 -4.25 -7.52
N GLY A 179 -1.35 -3.96 -6.28
CA GLY A 179 -0.70 -4.94 -5.40
C GLY A 179 -1.63 -6.06 -4.96
N LEU A 180 -1.07 -7.24 -4.81
CA LEU A 180 -1.77 -8.45 -4.38
C LEU A 180 -1.82 -8.52 -2.84
N GLY A 181 -2.95 -8.11 -2.25
CA GLY A 181 -3.25 -8.29 -0.83
C GLY A 181 -4.50 -9.16 -0.68
N THR A 182 -5.62 -8.60 -0.22
CA THR A 182 -6.91 -9.33 -0.23
C THR A 182 -7.40 -9.70 -1.63
N GLY A 183 -6.80 -9.14 -2.68
CA GLY A 183 -7.21 -9.38 -4.05
C GLY A 183 -8.36 -8.50 -4.57
N GLY A 184 -9.15 -7.90 -3.68
CA GLY A 184 -10.36 -7.18 -4.07
C GLY A 184 -10.14 -6.07 -5.11
N THR A 185 -9.11 -5.24 -4.92
CA THR A 185 -8.82 -4.12 -5.83
C THR A 185 -8.47 -4.62 -7.23
N ILE A 186 -7.53 -5.55 -7.33
CA ILE A 186 -7.06 -6.04 -8.63
C ILE A 186 -8.12 -6.88 -9.34
N SER A 187 -8.81 -7.75 -8.61
CA SER A 187 -9.86 -8.60 -9.17
C SER A 187 -11.07 -7.79 -9.63
N GLY A 188 -11.57 -6.89 -8.77
CA GLY A 188 -12.76 -6.10 -9.09
C GLY A 188 -12.51 -5.08 -10.20
N ALA A 189 -11.53 -4.20 -10.03
CA ALA A 189 -11.22 -3.18 -11.03
C ALA A 189 -10.68 -3.80 -12.31
N GLY A 190 -9.79 -4.81 -12.22
CA GLY A 190 -9.22 -5.49 -13.37
C GLY A 190 -10.30 -6.19 -14.21
N LYS A 191 -11.27 -6.87 -13.57
CA LYS A 191 -12.41 -7.48 -14.25
C LYS A 191 -13.20 -6.44 -15.03
N TYR A 192 -13.61 -5.34 -14.38
CA TYR A 192 -14.35 -4.27 -15.06
C TYR A 192 -13.59 -3.71 -16.26
N LEU A 193 -12.29 -3.42 -16.10
CA LEU A 193 -11.46 -2.85 -17.15
C LEU A 193 -11.30 -3.81 -18.35
N LYS A 194 -11.14 -5.12 -18.11
CA LYS A 194 -11.08 -6.12 -19.18
C LYS A 194 -12.41 -6.24 -19.92
N GLU A 195 -13.53 -6.31 -19.22
CA GLU A 195 -14.86 -6.36 -19.82
C GLU A 195 -15.14 -5.13 -20.70
N LYS A 196 -14.82 -3.93 -20.19
CA LYS A 196 -14.99 -2.68 -20.96
C LYS A 196 -14.05 -2.56 -22.15
N ALA A 197 -12.83 -3.05 -22.01
CA ALA A 197 -11.89 -3.08 -23.13
C ALA A 197 -12.36 -4.04 -24.23
N GLU A 198 -12.86 -5.22 -23.88
CA GLU A 198 -13.43 -6.19 -24.82
C GLU A 198 -14.63 -5.61 -25.56
N GLU A 199 -15.57 -4.95 -24.86
CA GLU A 199 -16.70 -4.22 -25.46
C GLU A 199 -16.23 -3.16 -26.48
N ALA A 200 -15.08 -2.53 -26.21
CA ALA A 200 -14.47 -1.52 -27.09
C ALA A 200 -13.54 -2.09 -28.18
N GLY A 201 -13.44 -3.42 -28.30
CA GLY A 201 -12.53 -4.09 -29.26
C GLY A 201 -11.05 -3.91 -28.89
N ARG A 202 -10.72 -3.77 -27.60
CA ARG A 202 -9.38 -3.56 -27.06
C ARG A 202 -9.02 -4.61 -26.01
N THR A 203 -7.80 -4.58 -25.54
CA THR A 203 -7.32 -5.39 -24.42
C THR A 203 -6.70 -4.49 -23.36
N VAL A 204 -6.89 -4.83 -22.10
CA VAL A 204 -6.20 -4.24 -20.95
C VAL A 204 -5.44 -5.34 -20.22
N ARG A 205 -4.14 -5.14 -19.99
CA ARG A 205 -3.34 -6.04 -19.16
C ARG A 205 -3.56 -5.72 -17.70
N VAL A 206 -3.57 -6.74 -16.84
CA VAL A 206 -3.67 -6.61 -15.39
C VAL A 206 -2.44 -7.24 -14.77
N VAL A 207 -1.63 -6.41 -14.11
CA VAL A 207 -0.35 -6.82 -13.49
C VAL A 207 -0.43 -6.71 -11.98
N GLY A 208 -0.06 -7.79 -11.30
CA GLY A 208 -0.11 -7.91 -9.85
C GLY A 208 1.29 -7.93 -9.20
N PRO A 209 1.88 -6.81 -8.78
CA PRO A 209 3.08 -6.83 -7.97
C PRO A 209 2.84 -7.45 -6.60
N ASP A 210 3.75 -8.37 -6.22
CA ASP A 210 3.68 -9.20 -5.02
C ASP A 210 5.03 -9.17 -4.29
N PRO A 211 5.10 -9.01 -2.95
CA PRO A 211 6.38 -9.01 -2.25
C PRO A 211 7.04 -10.40 -2.27
N HIS A 212 8.37 -10.43 -2.39
CA HIS A 212 9.13 -11.66 -2.20
C HIS A 212 8.80 -12.27 -0.83
N GLY A 213 8.44 -13.55 -0.82
CA GLY A 213 8.05 -14.26 0.39
C GLY A 213 6.54 -14.50 0.52
N SER A 214 5.74 -13.78 -0.23
CA SER A 214 4.31 -14.08 -0.43
C SER A 214 4.14 -15.32 -1.30
N ILE A 215 2.99 -15.99 -1.15
CA ILE A 215 2.68 -17.22 -1.90
C ILE A 215 2.11 -16.96 -3.30
N TYR A 216 1.69 -15.73 -3.61
CA TYR A 216 0.82 -15.48 -4.78
C TYR A 216 1.51 -15.69 -6.12
N LYS A 217 2.79 -15.31 -6.26
CA LYS A 217 3.49 -15.54 -7.54
C LYS A 217 3.60 -17.01 -7.88
N GLU A 218 4.03 -17.84 -6.92
CA GLU A 218 4.15 -19.29 -7.13
C GLU A 218 2.77 -19.91 -7.41
N ALA A 219 1.75 -19.54 -6.63
CA ALA A 219 0.39 -20.00 -6.82
C ALA A 219 -0.19 -19.62 -8.20
N PHE A 220 0.12 -18.41 -8.70
CA PHE A 220 -0.29 -17.97 -10.02
C PHE A 220 0.38 -18.77 -11.14
N GLU A 221 1.68 -19.06 -11.02
CA GLU A 221 2.46 -19.74 -12.06
C GLU A 221 2.24 -21.25 -12.09
N THR A 222 2.02 -21.88 -10.94
CA THR A 222 2.02 -23.35 -10.81
C THR A 222 0.69 -23.94 -10.35
N GLY A 223 -0.18 -23.14 -9.77
CA GLY A 223 -1.41 -23.60 -9.08
C GLY A 223 -1.15 -24.16 -7.67
N GLU A 224 0.11 -24.22 -7.26
CA GLU A 224 0.54 -24.69 -5.94
C GLU A 224 1.40 -23.60 -5.28
N TRP A 225 1.64 -23.69 -3.98
CA TRP A 225 2.50 -22.76 -3.27
C TRP A 225 3.26 -23.47 -2.14
N SER A 226 4.51 -23.04 -1.94
CA SER A 226 5.36 -23.48 -0.85
C SER A 226 5.12 -22.65 0.43
N LYS A 227 5.89 -22.98 1.47
CA LYS A 227 5.84 -22.22 2.71
C LYS A 227 6.28 -20.78 2.48
N PRO A 228 5.50 -19.76 2.93
CA PRO A 228 5.86 -18.36 2.82
C PRO A 228 7.16 -18.04 3.58
N SER A 229 7.84 -17.01 3.16
CA SER A 229 8.99 -16.45 3.89
C SER A 229 8.69 -15.04 4.39
N LEU A 230 9.48 -14.57 5.37
CA LEU A 230 9.28 -13.28 5.98
C LEU A 230 9.54 -12.14 4.97
N TYR A 231 8.60 -11.22 4.86
CA TYR A 231 8.73 -9.92 4.20
C TYR A 231 8.19 -8.81 5.10
N ARG A 232 8.57 -7.56 4.83
CA ARG A 232 8.27 -6.41 5.68
C ARG A 232 7.36 -5.37 5.04
N VAL A 233 7.05 -5.51 3.76
CA VAL A 233 6.00 -4.71 3.11
C VAL A 233 4.66 -5.03 3.78
N GLU A 234 3.92 -3.99 4.15
CA GLU A 234 2.64 -4.11 4.82
C GLU A 234 1.48 -3.86 3.83
N GLY A 235 0.36 -4.56 4.01
CA GLY A 235 -0.90 -4.34 3.29
C GLY A 235 -1.05 -5.08 1.97
N ILE A 236 -0.01 -5.76 1.49
CA ILE A 236 -0.02 -6.66 0.34
C ILE A 236 0.83 -7.91 0.66
N GLY A 237 0.71 -8.92 -0.19
CA GLY A 237 1.29 -10.24 0.06
C GLY A 237 0.49 -11.05 1.07
N HIS A 238 0.55 -12.38 0.98
CA HIS A 238 -0.12 -13.27 1.92
C HIS A 238 0.64 -14.57 2.12
N ASP A 239 0.32 -15.24 3.21
CA ASP A 239 0.80 -16.57 3.62
C ASP A 239 -0.26 -17.67 3.50
N PHE A 240 -1.47 -17.30 3.06
CA PHE A 240 -2.57 -18.22 2.73
C PHE A 240 -3.35 -17.68 1.52
N MET A 241 -4.08 -18.58 0.85
CA MET A 241 -4.92 -18.21 -0.28
C MET A 241 -6.21 -17.55 0.19
N VAL A 242 -6.58 -16.43 -0.43
CA VAL A 242 -7.80 -15.68 -0.15
C VAL A 242 -8.85 -15.91 -1.22
N GLY A 243 -10.12 -15.90 -0.84
CA GLY A 243 -11.23 -16.16 -1.77
C GLY A 243 -11.59 -14.97 -2.68
N THR A 244 -11.16 -13.77 -2.33
CA THR A 244 -11.46 -12.53 -3.08
C THR A 244 -10.45 -12.21 -4.18
N LEU A 245 -9.39 -13.02 -4.33
CA LEU A 245 -8.41 -12.92 -5.40
C LEU A 245 -8.79 -13.84 -6.56
N ASP A 246 -9.03 -13.26 -7.71
CA ASP A 246 -9.34 -13.99 -8.96
C ASP A 246 -8.14 -13.93 -9.91
N PHE A 247 -7.37 -15.01 -9.98
CA PHE A 247 -6.22 -15.12 -10.87
C PHE A 247 -6.60 -15.10 -12.36
N SER A 248 -7.85 -15.44 -12.72
CA SER A 248 -8.27 -15.40 -14.12
C SER A 248 -8.30 -13.98 -14.71
N VAL A 249 -8.35 -12.98 -13.83
CA VAL A 249 -8.30 -11.55 -14.21
C VAL A 249 -6.88 -11.08 -14.45
N ILE A 250 -5.87 -11.75 -13.87
CA ILE A 250 -4.47 -11.30 -13.81
C ILE A 250 -3.70 -11.89 -15.00
N ASP A 251 -2.92 -11.06 -15.69
CA ASP A 251 -2.07 -11.48 -16.82
C ASP A 251 -0.63 -11.77 -16.40
N GLU A 252 -0.17 -11.11 -15.32
CA GLU A 252 1.19 -11.29 -14.81
C GLU A 252 1.29 -10.99 -13.31
N VAL A 253 2.10 -11.77 -12.61
CA VAL A 253 2.49 -11.50 -11.22
C VAL A 253 3.99 -11.24 -11.16
N VAL A 254 4.39 -10.08 -10.62
CA VAL A 254 5.78 -9.64 -10.53
C VAL A 254 6.22 -9.63 -9.07
N ASN A 255 7.28 -10.37 -8.74
CA ASN A 255 7.86 -10.32 -7.40
C ASN A 255 8.77 -9.10 -7.23
N VAL A 256 8.57 -8.39 -6.13
CA VAL A 256 9.35 -7.20 -5.77
C VAL A 256 9.94 -7.37 -4.36
N SER A 257 11.22 -7.05 -4.19
CA SER A 257 11.84 -7.12 -2.86
C SER A 257 11.36 -6.00 -1.93
N ASP A 258 11.42 -6.23 -0.61
CA ASP A 258 11.15 -5.18 0.40
C ASP A 258 12.00 -3.94 0.13
N ARG A 259 13.29 -4.16 -0.20
CA ARG A 259 14.23 -3.09 -0.47
C ARG A 259 13.78 -2.23 -1.65
N ASP A 260 13.47 -2.84 -2.79
CA ASP A 260 13.04 -2.11 -3.99
C ASP A 260 11.71 -1.39 -3.74
N SER A 261 10.81 -2.02 -2.98
CA SER A 261 9.55 -1.42 -2.55
C SER A 261 9.76 -0.17 -1.71
N PHE A 262 10.63 -0.22 -0.70
CA PHE A 262 10.87 0.92 0.19
C PHE A 262 11.64 2.05 -0.49
N PHE A 263 12.61 1.73 -1.33
CA PHE A 263 13.31 2.74 -2.12
C PHE A 263 12.39 3.41 -3.13
N MET A 264 11.49 2.66 -3.77
CA MET A 264 10.51 3.23 -4.70
C MET A 264 9.50 4.13 -3.98
N ALA A 265 9.00 3.75 -2.79
CA ALA A 265 8.13 4.62 -1.98
C ALA A 265 8.83 5.95 -1.63
N ARG A 266 10.10 5.89 -1.23
CA ARG A 266 10.93 7.08 -0.98
C ARG A 266 11.18 7.91 -2.24
N LYS A 267 11.41 7.26 -3.39
CA LYS A 267 11.60 7.90 -4.70
C LYS A 267 10.33 8.65 -5.13
N LEU A 268 9.16 8.03 -4.99
CA LEU A 268 7.86 8.66 -5.25
C LEU A 268 7.66 9.91 -4.40
N ALA A 269 7.94 9.84 -3.10
CA ALA A 269 7.83 11.00 -2.21
C ALA A 269 8.76 12.14 -2.63
N ARG A 270 10.03 11.84 -2.95
CA ARG A 270 11.06 12.85 -3.23
C ARG A 270 10.99 13.42 -4.64
N LYS A 271 10.57 12.64 -5.63
CA LYS A 271 10.59 13.03 -7.04
C LYS A 271 9.22 13.42 -7.58
N GLU A 272 8.14 12.82 -7.08
CA GLU A 272 6.77 13.08 -7.55
C GLU A 272 5.89 13.78 -6.50
N GLY A 273 6.38 13.94 -5.27
CA GLY A 273 5.59 14.48 -4.16
C GLY A 273 4.49 13.51 -3.66
N ILE A 274 4.54 12.24 -4.06
CA ILE A 274 3.56 11.22 -3.67
C ILE A 274 4.06 10.51 -2.42
N PHE A 275 3.56 10.95 -1.26
CA PHE A 275 3.91 10.38 0.04
C PHE A 275 3.01 9.19 0.36
N SER A 276 3.55 7.97 0.25
CA SER A 276 2.78 6.73 0.30
C SER A 276 3.55 5.58 0.96
N GLY A 277 2.86 4.48 1.32
CA GLY A 277 3.47 3.33 2.00
C GLY A 277 4.31 2.44 1.11
N GLY A 278 4.95 1.42 1.72
CA GLY A 278 5.80 0.45 1.05
C GLY A 278 5.07 -0.36 -0.03
N SER A 279 3.79 -0.69 0.18
CA SER A 279 2.96 -1.38 -0.82
C SER A 279 2.80 -0.58 -2.12
N THR A 280 2.70 0.74 -2.02
CA THR A 280 2.73 1.62 -3.19
C THR A 280 4.08 1.54 -3.90
N GLY A 281 5.17 1.48 -3.14
CA GLY A 281 6.50 1.27 -3.73
C GLY A 281 6.58 -0.03 -4.52
N THR A 282 6.05 -1.12 -3.99
CA THR A 282 5.94 -2.42 -4.71
C THR A 282 5.14 -2.26 -6.01
N VAL A 283 3.98 -1.62 -5.93
CA VAL A 283 3.10 -1.38 -7.09
C VAL A 283 3.81 -0.56 -8.17
N PHE A 284 4.48 0.52 -7.80
CA PHE A 284 5.14 1.41 -8.76
C PHE A 284 6.47 0.85 -9.29
N HIS A 285 7.13 -0.03 -8.55
CA HIS A 285 8.26 -0.79 -9.10
C HIS A 285 7.78 -1.65 -10.30
N GLY A 286 6.75 -2.47 -10.11
CA GLY A 286 6.15 -3.26 -11.19
C GLY A 286 5.54 -2.40 -12.31
N ALA A 287 4.91 -1.28 -11.97
CA ALA A 287 4.33 -0.37 -12.97
C ALA A 287 5.38 0.28 -13.88
N LEU A 288 6.58 0.59 -13.37
CA LEU A 288 7.66 1.11 -14.21
C LEU A 288 8.27 0.03 -15.10
N GLU A 289 8.37 -1.22 -14.62
CA GLU A 289 8.77 -2.36 -15.46
C GLU A 289 7.76 -2.60 -16.59
N GLU A 290 6.47 -2.61 -16.28
CA GLU A 290 5.39 -2.72 -17.26
C GLU A 290 5.40 -1.55 -18.26
N ALA A 291 5.61 -0.32 -17.78
CA ALA A 291 5.70 0.85 -18.64
C ALA A 291 6.90 0.80 -19.60
N ARG A 292 8.03 0.24 -19.15
CA ARG A 292 9.22 0.01 -19.98
C ARG A 292 8.94 -1.05 -21.04
N SER A 293 8.27 -2.13 -20.69
CA SER A 293 7.89 -3.22 -21.60
C SER A 293 6.91 -2.77 -22.67
N LEU A 294 5.89 -1.98 -22.31
CA LEU A 294 4.87 -1.51 -23.24
C LEU A 294 5.37 -0.43 -24.20
N GLY A 295 6.31 0.40 -23.78
CA GLY A 295 6.89 1.46 -24.59
C GLY A 295 5.97 2.69 -24.79
N PRO A 296 6.41 3.66 -25.63
CA PRO A 296 5.74 4.94 -25.79
C PRO A 296 4.36 4.83 -26.43
N GLY A 297 3.48 5.78 -26.10
CA GLY A 297 2.11 5.85 -26.63
C GLY A 297 1.13 4.95 -25.91
N LYS A 298 1.57 4.18 -24.90
CA LYS A 298 0.74 3.34 -24.04
C LYS A 298 0.46 4.01 -22.70
N ILE A 299 -0.58 3.55 -22.01
CA ILE A 299 -1.05 4.10 -20.74
C ILE A 299 -1.08 3.00 -19.69
N VAL A 300 -0.33 3.20 -18.61
CA VAL A 300 -0.32 2.38 -17.40
C VAL A 300 -0.99 3.16 -16.28
N VAL A 301 -1.94 2.56 -15.58
CA VAL A 301 -2.53 3.12 -14.35
C VAL A 301 -2.15 2.24 -13.17
N ALA A 302 -1.51 2.83 -12.17
CA ALA A 302 -1.04 2.15 -10.97
C ALA A 302 -1.68 2.74 -9.71
N VAL A 303 -2.02 1.87 -8.74
CA VAL A 303 -2.73 2.26 -7.52
C VAL A 303 -1.74 2.76 -6.46
N VAL A 304 -1.97 3.97 -5.94
CA VAL A 304 -1.35 4.48 -4.71
C VAL A 304 -2.16 3.99 -3.52
N CYS A 305 -1.68 2.95 -2.83
CA CYS A 305 -2.49 2.13 -1.93
C CYS A 305 -2.93 2.85 -0.65
N ASP A 306 -1.98 3.52 0.01
CA ASP A 306 -2.21 4.22 1.28
C ASP A 306 -1.18 5.33 1.53
N SER A 307 -1.46 6.17 2.53
CA SER A 307 -0.63 7.31 2.91
C SER A 307 0.64 6.90 3.65
N GLY A 308 1.74 7.65 3.44
CA GLY A 308 3.06 7.42 4.02
C GLY A 308 3.18 7.79 5.50
N ASP A 309 2.24 8.56 6.05
CA ASP A 309 2.23 8.98 7.46
C ASP A 309 2.20 7.80 8.45
N ARG A 310 1.68 6.65 8.03
CA ARG A 310 1.63 5.40 8.79
C ARG A 310 2.96 4.66 8.88
N TYR A 311 4.00 5.15 8.20
CA TYR A 311 5.29 4.46 8.01
C TYR A 311 6.48 5.36 8.30
N ILE A 312 6.26 6.50 8.99
CA ILE A 312 7.30 7.46 9.33
C ILE A 312 8.38 6.83 10.20
N SER A 313 7.98 5.98 11.16
CA SER A 313 8.89 5.25 12.04
C SER A 313 9.63 4.07 11.38
N LYS A 314 9.24 3.69 10.16
CA LYS A 314 9.78 2.54 9.41
C LYS A 314 10.39 2.97 8.06
N VAL A 315 9.62 2.87 6.98
CA VAL A 315 10.08 3.12 5.59
C VAL A 315 10.75 4.49 5.42
N PHE A 316 10.32 5.50 6.17
CA PHE A 316 10.84 6.86 6.09
C PHE A 316 11.85 7.22 7.19
N ASN A 317 12.15 6.27 8.09
CA ASN A 317 13.19 6.40 9.11
C ASN A 317 14.50 5.77 8.61
N ASP A 318 15.56 6.58 8.51
CA ASP A 318 16.85 6.11 8.01
C ASP A 318 17.57 5.16 8.98
N GLU A 319 17.34 5.29 10.28
CA GLU A 319 17.87 4.38 11.29
C GLU A 319 17.24 3.00 11.15
N TRP A 320 15.91 2.94 11.10
CA TRP A 320 15.18 1.70 10.85
C TRP A 320 15.62 1.02 9.54
N MET A 321 15.79 1.79 8.46
CA MET A 321 16.24 1.26 7.17
C MET A 321 17.67 0.67 7.24
N ARG A 322 18.55 1.25 8.08
CA ARG A 322 19.89 0.70 8.34
C ARG A 322 19.84 -0.56 9.19
N ASP A 323 19.06 -0.55 10.27
CA ASP A 323 18.93 -1.68 11.18
C ASP A 323 18.35 -2.92 10.47
N MET A 324 17.46 -2.69 9.52
CA MET A 324 16.91 -3.74 8.65
C MET A 324 17.85 -4.15 7.50
N GLY A 325 19.03 -3.55 7.37
CA GLY A 325 20.01 -3.88 6.35
C GLY A 325 19.69 -3.36 4.94
N TYR A 326 18.69 -2.49 4.78
CA TYR A 326 18.31 -1.99 3.44
C TYR A 326 19.30 -0.98 2.87
N PHE A 327 20.03 -0.25 3.71
CA PHE A 327 21.15 0.60 3.32
C PHE A 327 22.51 -0.09 3.33
N ALA A 328 22.57 -1.37 3.70
CA ALA A 328 23.83 -2.11 3.64
C ALA A 328 24.32 -2.20 2.18
N PRO A 329 25.62 -2.10 1.93
CA PRO A 329 26.15 -2.26 0.61
C PRO A 329 25.94 -3.71 0.12
N ASP A 330 24.90 -3.91 -0.65
CA ASP A 330 24.78 -5.10 -1.51
C ASP A 330 25.72 -4.84 -2.71
N SER A 331 26.48 -5.83 -3.12
CA SER A 331 27.32 -5.78 -4.32
C SER A 331 26.53 -5.47 -5.62
N ARG A 332 25.21 -5.47 -5.54
CA ARG A 332 24.26 -5.06 -6.58
C ARG A 332 23.68 -3.66 -6.38
N LEU A 333 24.05 -2.98 -5.29
CA LEU A 333 23.78 -1.58 -5.15
C LEU A 333 24.57 -0.86 -6.21
N GLY A 334 23.85 -0.21 -7.08
CA GLY A 334 24.38 0.63 -8.12
C GLY A 334 25.47 1.60 -7.68
N THR A 335 25.74 2.53 -8.49
CA THR A 335 26.83 3.49 -8.36
C THR A 335 26.64 4.42 -7.14
N ALA A 336 27.74 5.02 -6.66
CA ALA A 336 27.72 6.12 -5.71
C ALA A 336 26.74 7.25 -6.14
N GLN A 337 26.48 7.37 -7.45
CA GLN A 337 25.52 8.30 -7.99
C GLN A 337 24.08 8.01 -7.55
N GLU A 338 23.68 6.75 -7.48
CA GLU A 338 22.34 6.37 -6.97
C GLU A 338 22.19 6.70 -5.49
N LEU A 339 23.25 6.57 -4.68
CA LEU A 339 23.27 7.03 -3.30
C LEU A 339 23.17 8.56 -3.21
N LEU A 340 23.85 9.29 -4.09
CA LEU A 340 23.77 10.76 -4.17
C LEU A 340 22.39 11.24 -4.60
N ASP A 341 21.69 10.51 -5.47
CA ASP A 341 20.32 10.84 -5.89
C ASP A 341 19.30 10.75 -4.73
N PHE A 342 19.63 10.00 -3.67
CA PHE A 342 18.86 9.95 -2.43
C PHE A 342 19.27 10.99 -1.39
N HIS A 343 20.46 11.59 -1.50
CA HIS A 343 20.94 12.61 -0.59
C HIS A 343 20.79 14.00 -1.21
N THR A 344 19.77 14.74 -0.76
CA THR A 344 19.53 16.13 -1.19
C THR A 344 20.34 17.17 -0.39
N ARG A 345 21.09 16.75 0.63
CA ARG A 345 21.91 17.66 1.43
C ARG A 345 23.28 17.82 0.78
N PRO A 346 23.78 19.06 0.65
CA PRO A 346 25.14 19.28 0.19
C PRO A 346 26.12 18.63 1.18
N VAL A 347 27.18 18.05 0.64
CA VAL A 347 28.27 17.53 1.48
C VAL A 347 28.90 18.70 2.22
N VAL A 348 29.01 18.58 3.54
CA VAL A 348 29.63 19.61 4.39
C VAL A 348 31.07 19.19 4.65
N PHE A 349 31.99 20.05 4.37
CA PHE A 349 33.43 19.87 4.53
C PHE A 349 33.95 20.65 5.72
N ALA A 350 35.05 20.22 6.31
CA ALA A 350 35.84 20.99 7.24
C ALA A 350 37.23 21.28 6.65
N ASN A 351 37.79 22.46 6.93
CA ASN A 351 39.17 22.80 6.58
C ASN A 351 40.11 22.43 7.74
N PRO A 352 41.37 22.04 7.46
CA PRO A 352 42.34 21.73 8.50
C PRO A 352 42.59 22.86 9.50
N ASP A 353 42.38 24.11 9.09
CA ASP A 353 42.62 25.30 9.92
C ASP A 353 41.38 25.75 10.72
N GLU A 354 40.21 25.08 10.56
CA GLU A 354 39.03 25.39 11.35
C GLU A 354 39.16 24.88 12.80
N SER A 355 38.58 25.62 13.73
CA SER A 355 38.57 25.15 15.12
C SER A 355 37.69 23.91 15.26
N LEU A 356 38.14 22.94 16.04
CA LEU A 356 37.38 21.74 16.39
C LEU A 356 35.99 22.08 16.97
N GLN A 357 35.90 23.17 17.71
CA GLN A 357 34.68 23.64 18.33
C GLN A 357 33.64 24.09 17.29
N ASP A 358 34.06 24.78 16.24
CA ASP A 358 33.19 25.23 15.16
C ASP A 358 32.72 24.05 14.31
N VAL A 359 33.62 23.09 14.01
CA VAL A 359 33.31 21.89 13.26
C VAL A 359 32.29 21.03 14.03
N ILE A 360 32.51 20.79 15.34
CA ILE A 360 31.58 20.03 16.17
C ILE A 360 30.23 20.75 16.29
N GLY A 361 30.22 22.07 16.48
CA GLY A 361 29.00 22.89 16.50
C GLY A 361 28.20 22.77 15.20
N ARG A 362 28.85 22.81 14.07
CA ARG A 362 28.25 22.62 12.73
C ARG A 362 27.71 21.19 12.56
N MET A 363 28.48 20.18 12.95
CA MET A 363 28.02 18.78 12.93
C MET A 363 26.77 18.57 13.77
N ALA A 364 26.75 19.11 15.00
CA ALA A 364 25.59 18.99 15.90
C ALA A 364 24.36 19.71 15.34
N SER A 365 24.52 20.92 14.75
CA SER A 365 23.41 21.67 14.18
C SER A 365 22.79 21.02 12.92
N LEU A 366 23.59 20.24 12.19
CA LEU A 366 23.18 19.55 10.97
C LEU A 366 22.78 18.08 11.20
N GLY A 367 22.98 17.56 12.42
CA GLY A 367 22.70 16.18 12.77
C GLY A 367 23.57 15.18 12.00
N ILE A 368 24.85 15.52 11.76
CA ILE A 368 25.82 14.66 11.06
C ILE A 368 26.92 14.19 12.01
N SER A 369 27.37 12.95 11.85
CA SER A 369 28.39 12.34 12.71
C SER A 369 29.80 12.36 12.11
N GLN A 370 29.95 12.74 10.84
CA GLN A 370 31.20 12.75 10.12
C GLN A 370 31.26 13.93 9.16
N VAL A 371 32.43 14.52 9.01
CA VAL A 371 32.72 15.61 8.06
C VAL A 371 34.05 15.29 7.38
N PRO A 372 34.10 15.17 6.04
CA PRO A 372 35.36 15.05 5.33
C PRO A 372 36.19 16.33 5.48
N MET A 373 37.48 16.19 5.63
CA MET A 373 38.41 17.32 5.58
C MET A 373 38.94 17.48 4.16
N THR A 374 38.90 18.73 3.67
CA THR A 374 39.50 19.08 2.39
C THR A 374 40.66 20.02 2.59
N ASP A 375 41.67 19.92 1.74
CA ASP A 375 42.63 21.01 1.63
C ASP A 375 41.94 22.28 1.09
N GLY A 376 42.63 23.41 1.17
CA GLY A 376 42.06 24.70 0.73
C GLY A 376 41.77 24.79 -0.78
N GLN A 377 41.94 23.70 -1.54
CA GLN A 377 41.66 23.59 -2.97
C GLN A 377 40.47 22.65 -3.28
N GLY A 378 39.91 22.02 -2.26
CA GLY A 378 38.72 21.16 -2.40
C GLY A 378 39.03 19.66 -2.62
N ASP A 379 40.31 19.29 -2.56
CA ASP A 379 40.73 17.89 -2.59
C ASP A 379 40.60 17.23 -1.20
N LEU A 380 40.16 15.97 -1.15
CA LEU A 380 39.95 15.16 0.08
C LEU A 380 41.29 14.69 0.66
#